data_bb14b702f46314d0a181c7b93a12f452
#
_entry.id   bb14b702f46314d0a181c7b93a12f452
#
_cell.length_a   1.000
_cell.length_b   1.000
_cell.length_c   1.000
_cell.angle_alpha   90.00
_cell.angle_beta   90.00
_cell.angle_gamma   90.00
#
_symmetry.space_group_name_H-M   'P 1'
#
loop_
_entity.id
_entity.type
_entity.pdbx_description
1 polymer ?
#
loop_
_entity_poly.entity_id
_entity_poly.type
_entity_poly.pdbx_seq_one_letter_code
_entity_poly.pdbx_strand_id
1 'polypeptide(L)'
;MKNRDIQKLAERNGLFLSDEMSFNEMGIDFKVGFATDKDDTKWLLRIPRRADLGEQIANELRILQLVSKYLSVQVPDWRIANEELVAYPLLDGKPALTYDADTYEVTWNMSKESEFYIPSLAKVLIELHSIPKQDVLSNKLKVLTPEQVRNEISEKLLLVKSELGISAELENRYRQWLDSDTLWPNFTKFIHGDLYAGHTLTHHNGEVCGIIDWSTAQVSDIAQDFSGHVTVFGEE
;
A
#
# COMPACT_ATOMS: atom_id res chain seq x y z
N MET A 1 6.28 -7.84 -22.32
CA MET A 1 4.97 -7.95 -23.00
C MET A 1 4.78 -6.71 -23.84
N LYS A 2 4.38 -6.82 -25.12
CA LYS A 2 4.12 -5.67 -26.01
C LYS A 2 2.71 -5.10 -25.73
N ASN A 3 2.45 -3.82 -26.06
CA ASN A 3 1.11 -3.20 -25.87
C ASN A 3 -0.03 -4.06 -26.43
N ARG A 4 0.15 -4.62 -27.64
CA ARG A 4 -0.84 -5.51 -28.28
C ARG A 4 -1.15 -6.79 -27.48
N ASP A 5 -0.16 -7.30 -26.74
CA ASP A 5 -0.38 -8.51 -25.90
C ASP A 5 -1.19 -8.16 -24.66
N ILE A 6 -0.96 -6.95 -24.11
CA ILE A 6 -1.71 -6.42 -22.95
C ILE A 6 -3.16 -6.12 -23.36
N GLN A 7 -3.39 -5.53 -24.53
CA GLN A 7 -4.74 -5.33 -25.06
C GLN A 7 -5.50 -6.64 -25.16
N LYS A 8 -4.89 -7.67 -25.79
CA LYS A 8 -5.52 -8.99 -25.90
C LYS A 8 -5.79 -9.63 -24.54
N LEU A 9 -4.91 -9.40 -23.57
CA LEU A 9 -5.11 -9.86 -22.19
C LEU A 9 -6.31 -9.14 -21.56
N ALA A 10 -6.41 -7.83 -21.72
CA ALA A 10 -7.54 -7.03 -21.23
C ALA A 10 -8.85 -7.45 -21.93
N GLU A 11 -8.84 -7.62 -23.26
CA GLU A 11 -10.00 -8.09 -24.04
C GLU A 11 -10.53 -9.44 -23.56
N ARG A 12 -9.63 -10.40 -23.27
CA ARG A 12 -10.03 -11.72 -22.70
C ARG A 12 -10.75 -11.59 -21.36
N ASN A 13 -10.48 -10.52 -20.63
CA ASN A 13 -11.12 -10.18 -19.36
C ASN A 13 -12.31 -9.21 -19.51
N GLY A 14 -12.75 -8.93 -20.75
CA GLY A 14 -13.90 -8.06 -21.03
C GLY A 14 -13.59 -6.56 -21.00
N LEU A 15 -12.30 -6.16 -20.93
CA LEU A 15 -11.87 -4.78 -20.93
C LEU A 15 -11.28 -4.38 -22.29
N PHE A 16 -11.92 -3.44 -22.98
CA PHE A 16 -11.55 -3.00 -24.32
C PHE A 16 -10.81 -1.66 -24.26
N LEU A 17 -9.49 -1.73 -24.32
CA LEU A 17 -8.60 -0.58 -24.18
C LEU A 17 -8.29 0.07 -25.54
N SER A 18 -8.01 1.38 -25.52
CA SER A 18 -7.46 2.12 -26.66
C SER A 18 -6.01 1.69 -26.95
N ASP A 19 -5.45 2.15 -28.08
CA ASP A 19 -4.08 1.82 -28.48
C ASP A 19 -3.02 2.53 -27.63
N GLU A 20 -3.39 3.66 -27.00
CA GLU A 20 -2.47 4.46 -26.19
C GLU A 20 -2.37 3.91 -24.77
N MET A 21 -1.17 3.48 -24.40
CA MET A 21 -0.83 3.02 -23.06
C MET A 21 0.53 3.57 -22.64
N SER A 22 0.63 3.96 -21.39
CA SER A 22 1.90 4.30 -20.75
C SER A 22 2.20 3.31 -19.61
N PHE A 23 3.47 3.16 -19.25
CA PHE A 23 3.87 2.17 -18.25
C PHE A 23 4.83 2.77 -17.23
N ASN A 24 4.70 2.27 -16.01
CA ASN A 24 5.67 2.43 -14.93
C ASN A 24 6.29 1.06 -14.62
N GLU A 25 7.61 0.97 -14.74
CA GLU A 25 8.38 -0.26 -14.55
C GLU A 25 8.97 -0.41 -13.13
N MET A 26 8.70 0.54 -12.23
CA MET A 26 9.31 0.57 -10.88
C MET A 26 8.82 -0.54 -9.96
N GLY A 27 7.61 -1.06 -10.16
CA GLY A 27 7.04 -2.10 -9.30
C GLY A 27 7.83 -3.41 -9.36
N ILE A 28 8.14 -4.00 -8.19
CA ILE A 28 8.84 -5.28 -8.07
C ILE A 28 7.94 -6.42 -8.55
N ASP A 29 6.72 -6.49 -8.04
CA ASP A 29 5.78 -7.58 -8.30
C ASP A 29 4.93 -7.35 -9.56
N PHE A 30 4.64 -6.09 -9.89
CA PHE A 30 3.77 -5.75 -10.99
C PHE A 30 4.38 -4.70 -11.91
N LYS A 31 4.19 -4.91 -13.22
CA LYS A 31 4.30 -3.83 -14.18
C LYS A 31 2.99 -3.03 -14.15
N VAL A 32 3.07 -1.72 -13.94
CA VAL A 32 1.91 -0.84 -13.89
C VAL A 32 1.69 -0.19 -15.25
N GLY A 33 0.48 -0.28 -15.79
CA GLY A 33 0.06 0.35 -17.02
C GLY A 33 -1.07 1.35 -16.78
N PHE A 34 -1.09 2.42 -17.58
CA PHE A 34 -2.18 3.38 -17.66
C PHE A 34 -2.75 3.33 -19.05
N ALA A 35 -4.06 3.17 -19.17
CA ALA A 35 -4.77 3.07 -20.43
C ALA A 35 -6.14 3.73 -20.34
N THR A 36 -6.78 3.96 -21.48
CA THR A 36 -8.16 4.46 -21.56
C THR A 36 -9.01 3.43 -22.30
N ASP A 37 -10.22 3.19 -21.86
CA ASP A 37 -11.16 2.34 -22.56
C ASP A 37 -11.96 3.12 -23.65
N LYS A 38 -12.91 2.42 -24.28
CA LYS A 38 -13.75 3.00 -25.35
C LYS A 38 -14.73 4.07 -24.86
N ASP A 39 -14.98 4.11 -23.54
CA ASP A 39 -15.91 5.02 -22.89
C ASP A 39 -15.15 6.19 -22.21
N ASP A 40 -13.89 6.41 -22.61
CA ASP A 40 -12.97 7.41 -22.05
C ASP A 40 -12.66 7.24 -20.56
N THR A 41 -12.94 6.08 -19.98
CA THR A 41 -12.56 5.76 -18.60
C THR A 41 -11.07 5.44 -18.55
N LYS A 42 -10.36 6.09 -17.62
CA LYS A 42 -8.95 5.81 -17.35
C LYS A 42 -8.82 4.60 -16.45
N TRP A 43 -7.95 3.69 -16.81
CA TRP A 43 -7.71 2.44 -16.10
C TRP A 43 -6.26 2.36 -15.63
N LEU A 44 -6.06 1.79 -14.45
CA LEU A 44 -4.78 1.30 -13.99
C LEU A 44 -4.76 -0.21 -14.12
N LEU A 45 -3.69 -0.71 -14.75
CA LEU A 45 -3.43 -2.13 -14.98
C LEU A 45 -2.23 -2.55 -14.14
N ARG A 46 -2.36 -3.62 -13.35
CA ARG A 46 -1.23 -4.25 -12.66
C ARG A 46 -1.01 -5.63 -13.30
N ILE A 47 0.08 -5.78 -14.02
CA ILE A 47 0.43 -7.00 -14.75
C ILE A 47 1.48 -7.73 -13.92
N PRO A 48 1.18 -8.94 -13.38
CA PRO A 48 2.10 -9.70 -12.57
C PRO A 48 3.42 -10.00 -13.32
N ARG A 49 4.55 -9.83 -12.64
CA ARG A 49 5.88 -10.14 -13.19
C ARG A 49 6.31 -11.59 -12.94
N ARG A 50 5.61 -12.27 -12.03
CA ARG A 50 5.86 -13.66 -11.64
C ARG A 50 4.54 -14.39 -11.37
N ALA A 51 4.54 -15.72 -11.49
CA ALA A 51 3.31 -16.53 -11.47
C ALA A 51 2.78 -16.84 -10.05
N ASP A 52 3.55 -16.57 -9.00
CA ASP A 52 3.23 -16.92 -7.60
C ASP A 52 2.48 -15.82 -6.83
N LEU A 53 1.89 -14.85 -7.54
CA LEU A 53 1.18 -13.71 -6.92
C LEU A 53 -0.32 -13.95 -6.68
N GLY A 54 -0.87 -15.11 -7.05
CA GLY A 54 -2.30 -15.38 -6.96
C GLY A 54 -2.89 -15.21 -5.55
N GLU A 55 -2.19 -15.72 -4.53
CA GLU A 55 -2.62 -15.58 -3.14
C GLU A 55 -2.53 -14.12 -2.65
N GLN A 56 -1.47 -13.41 -3.02
CA GLN A 56 -1.30 -11.98 -2.71
C GLN A 56 -2.44 -11.15 -3.33
N ILE A 57 -2.76 -11.39 -4.61
CA ILE A 57 -3.87 -10.74 -5.31
C ILE A 57 -5.20 -11.01 -4.60
N ALA A 58 -5.47 -12.27 -4.29
CA ALA A 58 -6.70 -12.66 -3.59
C ALA A 58 -6.79 -12.03 -2.19
N ASN A 59 -5.66 -11.92 -1.48
CA ASN A 59 -5.60 -11.27 -0.17
C ASN A 59 -5.85 -9.77 -0.26
N GLU A 60 -5.17 -9.07 -1.17
CA GLU A 60 -5.35 -7.62 -1.38
C GLU A 60 -6.78 -7.30 -1.82
N LEU A 61 -7.41 -8.13 -2.67
CA LEU A 61 -8.82 -7.97 -3.04
C LEU A 61 -9.75 -8.03 -1.81
N ARG A 62 -9.53 -8.99 -0.88
CA ARG A 62 -10.32 -9.08 0.38
C ARG A 62 -10.12 -7.85 1.26
N ILE A 63 -8.88 -7.33 1.33
CA ILE A 63 -8.56 -6.09 2.04
C ILE A 63 -9.35 -4.93 1.45
N LEU A 64 -9.28 -4.73 0.14
CA LEU A 64 -9.99 -3.65 -0.56
C LEU A 64 -11.51 -3.73 -0.34
N GLN A 65 -12.09 -4.92 -0.41
CA GLN A 65 -13.51 -5.16 -0.13
C GLN A 65 -13.91 -4.85 1.32
N LEU A 66 -12.97 -4.99 2.27
CA LEU A 66 -13.18 -4.59 3.64
C LEU A 66 -13.08 -3.08 3.81
N VAL A 67 -11.94 -2.48 3.43
CA VAL A 67 -11.64 -1.07 3.71
C VAL A 67 -12.58 -0.12 2.98
N SER A 68 -13.07 -0.47 1.79
CA SER A 68 -14.05 0.34 1.04
C SER A 68 -15.36 0.58 1.78
N LYS A 69 -15.67 -0.21 2.83
CA LYS A 69 -16.88 -0.05 3.65
C LYS A 69 -16.69 0.94 4.79
N TYR A 70 -15.45 1.26 5.14
CA TYR A 70 -15.10 2.02 6.33
C TYR A 70 -14.46 3.36 6.05
N LEU A 71 -13.69 3.43 4.95
CA LEU A 71 -12.96 4.65 4.61
C LEU A 71 -13.82 5.62 3.82
N SER A 72 -13.73 6.90 4.16
CA SER A 72 -14.39 7.99 3.45
C SER A 72 -13.63 8.46 2.20
N VAL A 73 -12.41 7.96 1.99
CA VAL A 73 -11.57 8.24 0.82
C VAL A 73 -11.61 7.09 -0.16
N GLN A 74 -11.18 7.33 -1.40
CA GLN A 74 -11.15 6.31 -2.43
C GLN A 74 -10.09 5.23 -2.13
N VAL A 75 -10.43 4.00 -2.47
CA VAL A 75 -9.50 2.85 -2.53
C VAL A 75 -9.67 2.15 -3.87
N PRO A 76 -8.67 1.41 -4.38
CA PRO A 76 -8.77 0.71 -5.66
C PRO A 76 -9.98 -0.24 -5.72
N ASP A 77 -10.88 -0.02 -6.67
CA ASP A 77 -12.04 -0.87 -6.92
C ASP A 77 -11.71 -1.86 -8.06
N TRP A 78 -11.08 -2.98 -7.71
CA TRP A 78 -10.62 -3.97 -8.67
C TRP A 78 -11.77 -4.64 -9.41
N ARG A 79 -11.90 -4.31 -10.70
CA ARG A 79 -12.89 -4.89 -11.61
C ARG A 79 -12.41 -6.19 -12.23
N ILE A 80 -11.12 -6.32 -12.41
CA ILE A 80 -10.43 -7.55 -12.83
C ILE A 80 -9.38 -7.86 -11.77
N ALA A 81 -9.39 -9.10 -11.27
CA ALA A 81 -8.46 -9.55 -10.24
C ALA A 81 -8.15 -11.04 -10.44
N ASN A 82 -7.13 -11.35 -11.22
CA ASN A 82 -6.65 -12.72 -11.44
C ASN A 82 -5.14 -12.75 -11.62
N GLU A 83 -4.58 -13.94 -11.75
CA GLU A 83 -3.13 -14.18 -11.83
C GLU A 83 -2.45 -13.59 -13.09
N GLU A 84 -3.21 -13.18 -14.10
CA GLU A 84 -2.68 -12.59 -15.31
C GLU A 84 -2.83 -11.06 -15.34
N LEU A 85 -3.88 -10.53 -14.70
CA LEU A 85 -4.22 -9.10 -14.74
C LEU A 85 -5.03 -8.68 -13.53
N VAL A 86 -4.61 -7.57 -12.92
CA VAL A 86 -5.46 -6.76 -12.04
C VAL A 86 -5.74 -5.45 -12.76
N ALA A 87 -7.01 -5.02 -12.81
CA ALA A 87 -7.39 -3.76 -13.44
C ALA A 87 -8.54 -3.07 -12.69
N TYR A 88 -8.43 -1.75 -12.57
CA TYR A 88 -9.43 -0.90 -11.93
C TYR A 88 -9.44 0.50 -12.52
N PRO A 89 -10.57 1.23 -12.44
CA PRO A 89 -10.62 2.63 -12.83
C PRO A 89 -9.61 3.46 -12.05
N LEU A 90 -8.84 4.30 -12.74
CA LEU A 90 -7.84 5.15 -12.12
C LEU A 90 -8.51 6.07 -11.10
N LEU A 91 -7.98 6.09 -9.88
CA LEU A 91 -8.47 6.93 -8.81
C LEU A 91 -8.18 8.41 -9.09
N ASP A 92 -8.96 9.29 -8.49
CA ASP A 92 -8.73 10.72 -8.52
C ASP A 92 -7.48 11.11 -7.70
N GLY A 93 -6.95 12.29 -8.00
CA GLY A 93 -5.77 12.81 -7.31
C GLY A 93 -4.46 12.25 -7.85
N LYS A 94 -3.38 12.56 -7.14
CA LYS A 94 -2.03 12.07 -7.39
C LYS A 94 -1.39 11.66 -6.06
N PRO A 95 -0.44 10.70 -6.06
CA PRO A 95 0.38 10.48 -4.87
C PRO A 95 0.95 11.82 -4.38
N ALA A 96 0.86 12.09 -3.08
CA ALA A 96 1.37 13.34 -2.50
C ALA A 96 2.85 13.55 -2.86
N LEU A 97 3.58 12.43 -2.98
CA LEU A 97 4.97 12.37 -3.40
C LEU A 97 5.14 11.27 -4.44
N THR A 98 5.88 11.57 -5.51
CA THR A 98 6.40 10.58 -6.45
C THR A 98 7.92 10.67 -6.49
N TYR A 99 8.55 9.56 -6.82
CA TYR A 99 10.00 9.55 -6.95
C TYR A 99 10.42 8.79 -8.21
N ASP A 100 11.49 9.25 -8.84
CA ASP A 100 12.07 8.62 -10.02
C ASP A 100 13.13 7.62 -9.58
N ALA A 101 13.02 6.34 -9.98
CA ALA A 101 13.94 5.29 -9.56
C ALA A 101 15.34 5.39 -10.17
N ASP A 102 15.47 6.05 -11.32
CA ASP A 102 16.74 6.17 -12.03
C ASP A 102 17.55 7.36 -11.54
N THR A 103 16.86 8.49 -11.28
CA THR A 103 17.49 9.75 -10.85
C THR A 103 17.44 9.99 -9.34
N TYR A 104 16.60 9.24 -8.62
CA TYR A 104 16.25 9.45 -7.20
C TYR A 104 15.65 10.83 -6.91
N GLU A 105 15.16 11.52 -7.93
CA GLU A 105 14.50 12.80 -7.76
C GLU A 105 13.10 12.63 -7.16
N VAL A 106 12.82 13.44 -6.15
CA VAL A 106 11.52 13.48 -5.47
C VAL A 106 10.69 14.62 -6.06
N THR A 107 9.49 14.29 -6.54
CA THR A 107 8.50 15.26 -6.99
C THR A 107 7.34 15.32 -6.02
N TRP A 108 7.08 16.49 -5.44
CA TRP A 108 5.90 16.77 -4.63
C TRP A 108 4.73 17.19 -5.52
N ASN A 109 3.61 16.50 -5.42
CA ASN A 109 2.38 16.82 -6.16
C ASN A 109 1.41 17.68 -5.34
N MET A 110 1.79 18.03 -4.12
CA MET A 110 1.09 18.96 -3.23
C MET A 110 2.09 19.91 -2.55
N SER A 111 1.62 20.99 -1.90
CA SER A 111 2.47 21.78 -0.99
C SER A 111 2.75 21.01 0.29
N LYS A 112 4.01 20.99 0.76
CA LYS A 112 4.38 20.40 2.06
C LYS A 112 3.77 21.16 3.24
N GLU A 113 3.49 22.43 3.05
CA GLU A 113 2.86 23.32 4.03
C GLU A 113 1.31 23.31 3.94
N SER A 114 0.72 22.32 3.24
CA SER A 114 -0.72 22.21 3.13
C SER A 114 -1.39 22.02 4.49
N GLU A 115 -2.29 22.94 4.84
CA GLU A 115 -3.11 22.85 6.06
C GLU A 115 -4.13 21.71 6.00
N PHE A 116 -4.39 21.12 4.81
CA PHE A 116 -5.39 20.07 4.62
C PHE A 116 -4.81 18.66 4.76
N TYR A 117 -3.51 18.47 4.50
CA TYR A 117 -2.91 17.13 4.44
C TYR A 117 -3.00 16.40 5.78
N ILE A 118 -2.45 16.98 6.84
CA ILE A 118 -2.41 16.34 8.17
C ILE A 118 -3.82 16.06 8.72
N PRO A 119 -4.77 17.01 8.72
CA PRO A 119 -6.11 16.73 9.23
C PRO A 119 -6.85 15.64 8.43
N SER A 120 -6.74 15.66 7.11
CA SER A 120 -7.39 14.65 6.26
C SER A 120 -6.75 13.27 6.41
N LEU A 121 -5.41 13.17 6.51
CA LEU A 121 -4.71 11.92 6.80
C LEU A 121 -5.08 11.37 8.18
N ALA A 122 -5.12 12.23 9.20
CA ALA A 122 -5.53 11.83 10.55
C ALA A 122 -6.95 11.26 10.58
N LYS A 123 -7.88 11.85 9.83
CA LYS A 123 -9.24 11.32 9.67
C LYS A 123 -9.22 9.91 9.07
N VAL A 124 -8.47 9.69 8.00
CA VAL A 124 -8.33 8.37 7.37
C VAL A 124 -7.74 7.34 8.34
N LEU A 125 -6.71 7.71 9.11
CA LEU A 125 -6.11 6.83 10.12
C LEU A 125 -7.11 6.47 11.23
N ILE A 126 -7.92 7.42 11.68
CA ILE A 126 -8.98 7.14 12.67
C ILE A 126 -10.00 6.14 12.11
N GLU A 127 -10.46 6.34 10.88
CA GLU A 127 -11.39 5.42 10.21
C GLU A 127 -10.77 4.02 10.07
N LEU A 128 -9.53 3.93 9.58
CA LEU A 128 -8.79 2.70 9.37
C LEU A 128 -8.57 1.91 10.67
N HIS A 129 -8.03 2.57 11.70
CA HIS A 129 -7.73 1.93 12.98
C HIS A 129 -9.00 1.63 13.80
N SER A 130 -10.16 2.12 13.37
CA SER A 130 -11.46 1.81 13.97
C SER A 130 -12.12 0.56 13.39
N ILE A 131 -11.59 -0.02 12.30
CA ILE A 131 -12.13 -1.23 11.70
C ILE A 131 -12.16 -2.36 12.74
N PRO A 132 -13.35 -3.01 12.99
CA PRO A 132 -13.47 -4.04 14.00
C PRO A 132 -12.65 -5.28 13.65
N LYS A 133 -11.89 -5.82 14.61
CA LYS A 133 -11.12 -7.06 14.42
C LYS A 133 -12.00 -8.24 13.96
N GLN A 134 -13.26 -8.28 14.40
CA GLN A 134 -14.21 -9.30 13.98
C GLN A 134 -14.46 -9.29 12.48
N ASP A 135 -14.51 -8.09 11.85
CA ASP A 135 -14.72 -7.97 10.41
C ASP A 135 -13.45 -8.34 9.64
N VAL A 136 -12.28 -8.05 10.20
CA VAL A 136 -10.98 -8.49 9.65
C VAL A 136 -10.92 -10.03 9.64
N LEU A 137 -11.26 -10.67 10.74
CA LEU A 137 -11.31 -12.14 10.86
C LEU A 137 -12.35 -12.77 9.91
N SER A 138 -13.54 -12.17 9.80
CA SER A 138 -14.60 -12.64 8.91
C SER A 138 -14.18 -12.59 7.44
N ASN A 139 -13.28 -11.68 7.06
CA ASN A 139 -12.68 -11.58 5.74
C ASN A 139 -11.40 -12.44 5.58
N LYS A 140 -11.08 -13.30 6.58
CA LYS A 140 -9.90 -14.19 6.59
C LYS A 140 -8.57 -13.44 6.42
N LEU A 141 -8.51 -12.24 6.96
CA LEU A 141 -7.29 -11.41 6.94
C LEU A 141 -6.45 -11.67 8.19
N LYS A 142 -5.18 -11.35 8.10
CA LYS A 142 -4.20 -11.58 9.18
C LYS A 142 -4.49 -10.69 10.39
N VAL A 143 -4.53 -11.31 11.57
CA VAL A 143 -4.71 -10.62 12.86
C VAL A 143 -3.61 -11.06 13.80
N LEU A 144 -2.77 -10.12 14.21
CA LEU A 144 -1.69 -10.35 15.16
C LEU A 144 -2.05 -9.80 16.54
N THR A 145 -1.63 -10.51 17.58
CA THR A 145 -1.56 -9.98 18.94
C THR A 145 -0.30 -9.13 19.11
N PRO A 146 -0.20 -8.26 20.13
CA PRO A 146 1.03 -7.51 20.41
C PRO A 146 2.27 -8.42 20.54
N GLU A 147 2.13 -9.56 21.21
CA GLU A 147 3.19 -10.55 21.34
C GLU A 147 3.63 -11.13 19.99
N GLN A 148 2.65 -11.47 19.12
CA GLN A 148 2.95 -11.98 17.78
C GLN A 148 3.65 -10.95 16.91
N VAL A 149 3.30 -9.66 17.00
CA VAL A 149 4.01 -8.58 16.31
C VAL A 149 5.48 -8.53 16.73
N ARG A 150 5.74 -8.56 18.04
CA ARG A 150 7.09 -8.55 18.61
C ARG A 150 7.91 -9.77 18.17
N ASN A 151 7.28 -10.95 18.18
CA ASN A 151 7.90 -12.20 17.73
C ASN A 151 8.26 -12.17 16.24
N GLU A 152 7.35 -11.71 15.36
CA GLU A 152 7.63 -11.58 13.92
C GLU A 152 8.83 -10.64 13.64
N ILE A 153 8.96 -9.56 14.40
CA ILE A 153 10.12 -8.66 14.26
C ILE A 153 11.40 -9.33 14.73
N SER A 154 11.34 -10.08 15.83
CA SER A 154 12.48 -10.86 16.33
C SER A 154 12.94 -11.91 15.31
N GLU A 155 12.00 -12.64 14.69
CA GLU A 155 12.29 -13.61 13.64
C GLU A 155 12.90 -12.95 12.39
N LYS A 156 12.36 -11.78 11.97
CA LYS A 156 12.95 -11.00 10.87
C LYS A 156 14.36 -10.52 11.16
N LEU A 157 14.64 -10.10 12.40
CA LEU A 157 15.99 -9.71 12.81
C LEU A 157 16.98 -10.87 12.68
N LEU A 158 16.57 -12.09 13.10
CA LEU A 158 17.39 -13.30 12.96
C LEU A 158 17.62 -13.65 11.47
N LEU A 159 16.59 -13.55 10.65
CA LEU A 159 16.69 -13.79 9.21
C LEU A 159 17.65 -12.80 8.53
N VAL A 160 17.49 -11.49 8.80
CA VAL A 160 18.41 -10.46 8.28
C VAL A 160 19.85 -10.74 8.71
N LYS A 161 20.05 -11.14 9.96
CA LYS A 161 21.39 -11.49 10.46
C LYS A 161 22.00 -12.68 9.71
N SER A 162 21.20 -13.71 9.42
CA SER A 162 21.68 -14.91 8.73
C SER A 162 21.98 -14.69 7.25
N GLU A 163 21.12 -13.93 6.56
CA GLU A 163 21.17 -13.80 5.10
C GLU A 163 22.02 -12.61 4.61
N LEU A 164 21.98 -11.50 5.33
CA LEU A 164 22.60 -10.24 4.91
C LEU A 164 23.74 -9.80 5.86
N GLY A 165 23.73 -10.29 7.08
CA GLY A 165 24.55 -9.77 8.17
C GLY A 165 23.98 -8.46 8.72
N ILE A 166 24.38 -8.14 9.96
CA ILE A 166 24.02 -6.90 10.65
C ILE A 166 25.18 -6.50 11.56
N SER A 167 25.44 -5.21 11.71
CA SER A 167 26.46 -4.75 12.67
C SER A 167 26.05 -5.07 14.10
N ALA A 168 27.01 -5.38 14.96
CA ALA A 168 26.76 -5.67 16.37
C ALA A 168 26.04 -4.52 17.09
N GLU A 169 26.36 -3.27 16.72
CA GLU A 169 25.72 -2.08 17.27
C GLU A 169 24.23 -2.02 16.91
N LEU A 170 23.89 -2.23 15.64
CA LEU A 170 22.52 -2.19 15.17
C LEU A 170 21.70 -3.36 15.73
N GLU A 171 22.29 -4.58 15.76
CA GLU A 171 21.65 -5.75 16.38
C GLU A 171 21.34 -5.47 17.85
N ASN A 172 22.29 -4.89 18.61
CA ASN A 172 22.10 -4.59 20.02
C ASN A 172 20.96 -3.56 20.23
N ARG A 173 20.87 -2.53 19.39
CA ARG A 173 19.75 -1.55 19.42
C ARG A 173 18.40 -2.23 19.20
N TYR A 174 18.28 -3.12 18.20
CA TYR A 174 17.06 -3.88 17.97
C TYR A 174 16.70 -4.79 19.14
N ARG A 175 17.68 -5.47 19.74
CA ARG A 175 17.44 -6.32 20.91
C ARG A 175 16.99 -5.52 22.13
N GLN A 176 17.61 -4.38 22.42
CA GLN A 176 17.20 -3.50 23.52
C GLN A 176 15.75 -3.01 23.32
N TRP A 177 15.38 -2.66 22.09
CA TRP A 177 14.00 -2.28 21.79
C TRP A 177 13.04 -3.47 21.93
N LEU A 178 13.41 -4.63 21.39
CA LEU A 178 12.60 -5.85 21.50
C LEU A 178 12.40 -6.28 22.96
N ASP A 179 13.40 -6.10 23.84
CA ASP A 179 13.35 -6.51 25.25
C ASP A 179 12.65 -5.49 26.16
N SER A 180 12.35 -4.29 25.65
CA SER A 180 11.75 -3.21 26.45
C SER A 180 10.22 -3.28 26.43
N ASP A 181 9.61 -3.87 27.45
CA ASP A 181 8.15 -4.01 27.54
C ASP A 181 7.38 -2.69 27.53
N THR A 182 8.02 -1.59 27.92
CA THR A 182 7.41 -0.26 27.98
C THR A 182 7.25 0.38 26.61
N LEU A 183 7.93 -0.12 25.58
CA LEU A 183 7.88 0.41 24.20
C LEU A 183 6.85 -0.33 23.32
N TRP A 184 6.21 -1.37 23.85
CA TRP A 184 5.26 -2.15 23.10
C TRP A 184 3.81 -1.84 23.52
N PRO A 185 2.90 -1.60 22.56
CA PRO A 185 1.49 -1.42 22.88
C PRO A 185 0.88 -2.73 23.38
N ASN A 186 -0.11 -2.63 24.25
CA ASN A 186 -0.90 -3.77 24.71
C ASN A 186 -2.12 -4.05 23.82
N PHE A 187 -2.20 -3.45 22.65
CA PHE A 187 -3.26 -3.63 21.67
C PHE A 187 -2.71 -3.62 20.25
N THR A 188 -3.51 -4.14 19.32
CA THR A 188 -3.27 -4.02 17.88
C THR A 188 -4.54 -3.53 17.19
N LYS A 189 -4.40 -2.87 16.05
CA LYS A 189 -5.48 -2.36 15.22
C LYS A 189 -5.27 -2.77 13.77
N PHE A 190 -6.29 -2.64 12.94
CA PHE A 190 -6.11 -2.80 11.50
C PHE A 190 -5.32 -1.62 10.97
N ILE A 191 -4.26 -1.90 10.21
CA ILE A 191 -3.31 -0.93 9.68
C ILE A 191 -3.15 -1.13 8.18
N HIS A 192 -2.67 -0.11 7.48
CA HIS A 192 -2.19 -0.21 6.11
C HIS A 192 -0.86 -0.97 6.04
N GLY A 193 0.07 -0.65 6.95
CA GLY A 193 1.36 -1.32 7.12
C GLY A 193 2.48 -0.79 6.21
N ASP A 194 2.16 0.06 5.22
CA ASP A 194 3.11 0.75 4.34
C ASP A 194 2.58 2.14 3.94
N LEU A 195 2.04 2.88 4.92
CA LEU A 195 1.44 4.19 4.66
C LEU A 195 2.48 5.29 4.68
N TYR A 196 2.70 5.92 3.52
CA TYR A 196 3.56 7.10 3.38
C TYR A 196 3.02 8.00 2.24
N ALA A 197 3.63 9.16 2.04
CA ALA A 197 3.17 10.15 1.06
C ALA A 197 3.06 9.63 -0.39
N GLY A 198 3.80 8.59 -0.75
CA GLY A 198 3.71 7.92 -2.06
C GLY A 198 2.47 7.04 -2.23
N HIS A 199 1.90 6.54 -1.14
CA HIS A 199 0.67 5.74 -1.16
C HIS A 199 -0.59 6.52 -0.79
N THR A 200 -0.44 7.82 -0.53
CA THR A 200 -1.52 8.75 -0.21
C THR A 200 -1.84 9.61 -1.42
N LEU A 201 -3.03 9.46 -2.01
CA LEU A 201 -3.49 10.32 -3.10
C LEU A 201 -4.08 11.60 -2.54
N THR A 202 -3.72 12.73 -3.14
CA THR A 202 -4.18 14.04 -2.72
C THR A 202 -4.78 14.84 -3.88
N HIS A 203 -5.72 15.70 -3.56
CA HIS A 203 -6.10 16.81 -4.43
C HIS A 203 -4.98 17.86 -4.49
N HIS A 204 -5.10 18.81 -5.39
CA HIS A 204 -4.07 19.85 -5.56
C HIS A 204 -3.86 20.72 -4.30
N ASN A 205 -4.89 20.89 -3.46
CA ASN A 205 -4.80 21.58 -2.17
C ASN A 205 -4.10 20.77 -1.07
N GLY A 206 -3.78 19.49 -1.33
CA GLY A 206 -3.16 18.57 -0.39
C GLY A 206 -4.15 17.74 0.45
N GLU A 207 -5.46 17.91 0.28
CA GLU A 207 -6.45 17.08 0.95
C GLU A 207 -6.35 15.63 0.45
N VAL A 208 -6.31 14.67 1.39
CA VAL A 208 -6.25 13.23 1.07
C VAL A 208 -7.57 12.78 0.47
N CYS A 209 -7.52 12.21 -0.72
CA CYS A 209 -8.69 11.72 -1.45
C CYS A 209 -8.66 10.21 -1.74
N GLY A 210 -7.52 9.55 -1.57
CA GLY A 210 -7.41 8.12 -1.79
C GLY A 210 -6.18 7.51 -1.14
N ILE A 211 -6.23 6.19 -0.92
CA ILE A 211 -5.09 5.38 -0.42
C ILE A 211 -4.92 4.19 -1.36
N ILE A 212 -3.66 3.90 -1.72
CA ILE A 212 -3.27 2.82 -2.64
C ILE A 212 -2.24 1.89 -2.00
N ASP A 213 -2.00 0.73 -2.60
CA ASP A 213 -1.02 -0.29 -2.21
C ASP A 213 -1.31 -0.96 -0.86
N TRP A 214 -2.37 -1.75 -0.84
CA TRP A 214 -2.92 -2.40 0.35
C TRP A 214 -2.34 -3.78 0.66
N SER A 215 -1.29 -4.21 -0.05
CA SER A 215 -0.76 -5.58 0.03
C SER A 215 -0.26 -5.99 1.42
N THR A 216 0.12 -5.04 2.26
CA THR A 216 0.67 -5.23 3.62
C THR A 216 -0.34 -5.07 4.75
N ALA A 217 -1.59 -4.70 4.43
CA ALA A 217 -2.60 -4.39 5.44
C ALA A 217 -3.00 -5.61 6.27
N GLN A 218 -3.05 -5.42 7.59
CA GLN A 218 -3.33 -6.47 8.58
C GLN A 218 -3.69 -5.85 9.93
N VAL A 219 -4.07 -6.66 10.92
CA VAL A 219 -4.10 -6.19 12.30
C VAL A 219 -2.70 -6.31 12.91
N SER A 220 -2.10 -5.17 13.26
CA SER A 220 -0.75 -5.08 13.81
C SER A 220 -0.59 -3.83 14.70
N ASP A 221 0.66 -3.39 14.91
CA ASP A 221 0.99 -2.17 15.64
C ASP A 221 0.73 -0.93 14.76
N ILE A 222 -0.07 -0.01 15.27
CA ILE A 222 -0.41 1.26 14.58
C ILE A 222 0.81 2.14 14.31
N ALA A 223 1.89 2.00 15.05
CA ALA A 223 3.12 2.76 14.85
C ALA A 223 3.68 2.61 13.43
N GLN A 224 3.39 1.49 12.75
CA GLN A 224 3.83 1.27 11.38
C GLN A 224 3.22 2.30 10.40
N ASP A 225 1.95 2.68 10.59
CA ASP A 225 1.27 3.67 9.73
C ASP A 225 1.79 5.11 9.95
N PHE A 226 2.43 5.38 11.07
CA PHE A 226 3.05 6.69 11.33
C PHE A 226 4.51 6.75 10.85
N SER A 227 5.19 5.62 10.74
CA SER A 227 6.62 5.56 10.42
C SER A 227 6.96 6.19 9.07
N GLY A 228 6.12 5.94 8.05
CA GLY A 228 6.28 6.53 6.72
C GLY A 228 6.12 8.04 6.72
N HIS A 229 5.19 8.58 7.53
CA HIS A 229 5.00 10.01 7.71
C HIS A 229 6.23 10.65 8.38
N VAL A 230 6.66 10.09 9.50
CA VAL A 230 7.86 10.58 10.22
C VAL A 230 9.11 10.56 9.33
N THR A 231 9.28 9.52 8.53
CA THR A 231 10.42 9.43 7.59
C THR A 231 10.43 10.53 6.55
N VAL A 232 9.26 10.97 6.08
CA VAL A 232 9.12 11.93 4.98
C VAL A 232 9.04 13.37 5.46
N PHE A 233 8.35 13.64 6.58
CA PHE A 233 8.08 14.98 7.09
C PHE A 233 8.87 15.33 8.37
N GLY A 234 9.46 14.34 9.07
CA GLY A 234 10.09 14.54 10.36
C GLY A 234 9.15 14.27 11.53
N GLU A 235 9.64 14.55 12.74
CA GLU A 235 8.92 14.32 14.01
C GLU A 235 8.07 15.53 14.47
N GLU A 236 8.07 16.64 13.72
CA GLU A 236 7.37 17.90 14.09
C GLU A 236 5.93 17.91 13.63
#